data_8ba9b3a477fb5153aa7558e5d015f1b7
#
_entry.id   8ba9b3a477fb5153aa7558e5d015f1b7
#
_cell.length_a   1.000
_cell.length_b   1.000
_cell.length_c   1.000
_cell.angle_alpha   90.00
_cell.angle_beta   90.00
_cell.angle_gamma   90.00
#
_symmetry.space_group_name_H-M   'P 1'
#
loop_
_entity.id
_entity.type
_entity.pdbx_description
1 polymer ?
#
loop_
_entity_poly.entity_id
_entity_poly.type
_entity_poly.pdbx_seq_one_letter_code
_entity_poly.pdbx_strand_id
1 'polypeptide(L)'
;MTKHLLSIMLVAVCVTACTISYKFNGASIDYNTTKTITINDFPIRAALVYPPLATTFNETLKDAYTRQTRLSLVNSGGDLTLEGEITGYNLTPQAVTEDAYASQTRLTVTVRVRYVDSKNPANDLDRTFSAYRDFPSSSMLTDVQDELITQISQELADLIFNATVGNW
;
A
#
# COMPACT_ATOMS: atom_id res chain seq x y z
N MET A 1 -47.22 -4.32 -39.20
CA MET A 1 -46.65 -5.36 -38.32
C MET A 1 -45.13 -5.45 -38.48
N THR A 2 -44.53 -5.42 -39.66
CA THR A 2 -43.08 -5.56 -39.86
C THR A 2 -42.22 -4.45 -39.21
N LYS A 3 -42.72 -3.19 -39.19
CA LYS A 3 -41.98 -2.06 -38.60
C LYS A 3 -41.84 -2.15 -37.04
N HIS A 4 -42.84 -2.71 -36.38
CA HIS A 4 -42.79 -2.90 -34.93
C HIS A 4 -41.91 -4.09 -34.54
N LEU A 5 -41.86 -5.13 -35.37
CA LEU A 5 -40.93 -6.27 -35.19
C LEU A 5 -39.46 -5.83 -35.32
N LEU A 6 -39.17 -4.95 -36.32
CA LEU A 6 -37.83 -4.44 -36.55
C LEU A 6 -37.35 -3.53 -35.36
N SER A 7 -38.28 -2.72 -34.81
CA SER A 7 -38.01 -1.87 -33.64
C SER A 7 -37.74 -2.66 -32.36
N ILE A 8 -38.46 -3.75 -32.13
CA ILE A 8 -38.27 -4.65 -30.98
C ILE A 8 -36.93 -5.39 -31.10
N MET A 9 -36.55 -5.82 -32.30
CA MET A 9 -35.26 -6.48 -32.55
C MET A 9 -34.08 -5.55 -32.33
N LEU A 10 -34.19 -4.26 -32.70
CA LEU A 10 -33.16 -3.25 -32.49
C LEU A 10 -32.94 -2.96 -30.98
N VAL A 11 -34.02 -2.90 -30.19
CA VAL A 11 -33.95 -2.69 -28.74
C VAL A 11 -33.33 -3.89 -28.03
N ALA A 12 -33.61 -5.12 -28.46
CA ALA A 12 -33.04 -6.34 -27.88
C ALA A 12 -31.49 -6.44 -28.05
N VAL A 13 -30.95 -5.89 -29.14
CA VAL A 13 -29.50 -5.88 -29.43
C VAL A 13 -28.75 -4.88 -28.52
N CYS A 14 -29.38 -3.80 -28.10
CA CYS A 14 -28.75 -2.79 -27.22
C CYS A 14 -28.58 -3.24 -25.76
N VAL A 15 -29.29 -4.25 -25.30
CA VAL A 15 -29.23 -4.71 -23.91
C VAL A 15 -28.06 -5.66 -23.62
N THR A 16 -27.43 -6.21 -24.64
CA THR A 16 -26.35 -7.21 -24.48
C THR A 16 -24.93 -6.61 -24.44
N ALA A 17 -24.77 -5.28 -24.51
CA ALA A 17 -23.47 -4.62 -24.71
C ALA A 17 -22.79 -4.11 -23.41
N CYS A 18 -23.34 -4.37 -22.21
CA CYS A 18 -22.72 -3.94 -20.97
C CYS A 18 -22.29 -5.11 -20.10
N THR A 19 -21.28 -5.86 -20.52
CA THR A 19 -20.48 -6.65 -19.60
C THR A 19 -19.44 -5.75 -18.99
N ILE A 20 -19.77 -5.07 -17.88
CA ILE A 20 -18.78 -4.41 -17.03
C ILE A 20 -17.99 -5.53 -16.35
N SER A 21 -16.85 -5.88 -16.92
CA SER A 21 -15.88 -6.75 -16.26
C SER A 21 -15.17 -5.91 -15.20
N TYR A 22 -15.68 -5.90 -13.98
CA TYR A 22 -14.90 -5.52 -12.82
C TYR A 22 -13.84 -6.59 -12.59
N LYS A 23 -12.66 -6.40 -13.19
CA LYS A 23 -11.47 -7.07 -12.68
C LYS A 23 -11.14 -6.41 -11.34
N PHE A 24 -11.63 -6.97 -10.25
CA PHE A 24 -10.96 -6.81 -8.98
C PHE A 24 -9.56 -7.41 -9.17
N ASN A 25 -8.56 -6.58 -9.34
CA ASN A 25 -7.15 -6.97 -9.29
C ASN A 25 -6.79 -7.24 -7.83
N GLY A 26 -7.43 -8.20 -7.26
CA GLY A 26 -7.12 -8.75 -5.98
C GLY A 26 -6.40 -10.06 -6.15
N ALA A 27 -5.07 -10.03 -6.04
CA ALA A 27 -4.26 -11.23 -6.07
C ALA A 27 -4.49 -12.05 -4.80
N SER A 28 -5.49 -12.90 -4.80
CA SER A 28 -5.56 -13.98 -3.81
C SER A 28 -4.38 -14.91 -4.06
N ILE A 29 -3.51 -15.08 -3.04
CA ILE A 29 -2.37 -16.00 -3.13
C ILE A 29 -2.88 -17.42 -3.34
N ASP A 30 -2.45 -18.06 -4.43
CA ASP A 30 -2.62 -19.50 -4.57
C ASP A 30 -1.52 -20.23 -3.78
N TYR A 31 -1.83 -20.61 -2.55
CA TYR A 31 -0.89 -21.31 -1.66
C TYR A 31 -0.48 -22.73 -2.15
N ASN A 32 -1.06 -23.25 -3.24
CA ASN A 32 -0.59 -24.50 -3.84
C ASN A 32 0.69 -24.26 -4.64
N THR A 33 0.80 -23.10 -5.27
CA THR A 33 1.91 -22.73 -6.17
C THR A 33 2.88 -21.71 -5.56
N THR A 34 2.41 -20.84 -4.66
CA THR A 34 3.15 -19.73 -4.05
C THR A 34 3.27 -19.97 -2.55
N LYS A 35 4.49 -20.26 -2.08
CA LYS A 35 4.76 -20.68 -0.69
C LYS A 35 5.75 -19.79 0.03
N THR A 36 6.55 -19.03 -0.71
CA THR A 36 7.68 -18.29 -0.16
C THR A 36 7.64 -16.82 -0.59
N ILE A 37 8.15 -15.96 0.30
CA ILE A 37 8.32 -14.54 0.01
C ILE A 37 9.71 -14.07 0.46
N THR A 38 10.37 -13.28 -0.38
CA THR A 38 11.55 -12.50 -0.04
C THR A 38 11.14 -11.05 0.20
N ILE A 39 11.43 -10.51 1.37
CA ILE A 39 11.22 -9.10 1.69
C ILE A 39 12.60 -8.49 1.94
N ASN A 40 13.07 -7.69 0.98
CA ASN A 40 14.31 -6.96 1.09
C ASN A 40 14.15 -5.78 2.04
N ASP A 41 15.24 -5.39 2.71
CA ASP A 41 15.19 -4.20 3.57
C ASP A 41 15.05 -2.93 2.72
N PHE A 42 14.20 -2.02 3.19
CA PHE A 42 13.91 -0.73 2.57
C PHE A 42 14.86 0.33 3.15
N PRO A 43 15.90 0.73 2.42
CA PRO A 43 16.81 1.79 2.87
C PRO A 43 16.14 3.16 2.81
N ILE A 44 16.59 4.09 3.68
CA ILE A 44 16.17 5.49 3.61
C ILE A 44 16.96 6.20 2.50
N ARG A 45 16.22 6.75 1.53
CA ARG A 45 16.70 7.63 0.44
C ARG A 45 16.11 9.03 0.53
N ALA A 46 15.36 9.33 1.58
CA ALA A 46 14.82 10.65 1.86
C ALA A 46 15.94 11.66 2.16
N ALA A 47 15.67 12.96 1.91
CA ALA A 47 16.61 14.04 2.21
C ALA A 47 16.90 14.17 3.73
N LEU A 48 15.88 13.92 4.56
CA LEU A 48 16.02 13.80 6.00
C LEU A 48 16.11 12.33 6.39
N VAL A 49 17.07 11.98 7.22
CA VAL A 49 17.33 10.61 7.64
C VAL A 49 17.08 10.46 9.14
N TYR A 50 16.18 9.58 9.49
CA TYR A 50 15.98 9.12 10.86
C TYR A 50 16.14 7.57 10.88
N PRO A 51 17.32 7.05 11.28
CA PRO A 51 17.63 5.63 11.17
C PRO A 51 16.61 4.67 11.81
N PRO A 52 16.01 4.97 13.00
CA PRO A 52 15.01 4.10 13.61
C PRO A 52 13.78 3.86 12.71
N LEU A 53 13.42 4.80 11.82
CA LEU A 53 12.32 4.61 10.88
C LEU A 53 12.53 3.37 9.99
N ALA A 54 13.74 3.18 9.44
CA ALA A 54 14.00 2.02 8.58
C ALA A 54 13.85 0.71 9.35
N THR A 55 14.37 0.64 10.57
CA THR A 55 14.25 -0.55 11.42
C THR A 55 12.79 -0.84 11.72
N THR A 56 12.05 0.14 12.27
CA THR A 56 10.65 0.00 12.64
C THR A 56 9.79 -0.40 11.44
N PHE A 57 9.97 0.26 10.29
CA PHE A 57 9.20 -0.04 9.08
C PHE A 57 9.47 -1.45 8.55
N ASN A 58 10.75 -1.84 8.42
CA ASN A 58 11.12 -3.15 7.90
C ASN A 58 10.62 -4.30 8.80
N GLU A 59 10.72 -4.14 10.12
CA GLU A 59 10.20 -5.13 11.07
C GLU A 59 8.67 -5.21 11.00
N THR A 60 7.97 -4.07 11.00
CA THR A 60 6.50 -4.03 10.90
C THR A 60 6.01 -4.66 9.60
N LEU A 61 6.69 -4.38 8.47
CA LEU A 61 6.34 -4.94 7.17
C LEU A 61 6.51 -6.46 7.15
N LYS A 62 7.66 -6.97 7.61
CA LYS A 62 7.92 -8.42 7.70
C LYS A 62 6.91 -9.13 8.61
N ASP A 63 6.59 -8.51 9.74
CA ASP A 63 5.59 -8.99 10.69
C ASP A 63 4.20 -9.10 10.06
N ALA A 64 3.77 -8.09 9.29
CA ALA A 64 2.47 -8.08 8.62
C ALA A 64 2.33 -9.32 7.70
N TYR A 65 3.32 -9.58 6.85
CA TYR A 65 3.28 -10.75 5.97
C TYR A 65 3.36 -12.08 6.70
N THR A 66 4.21 -12.18 7.73
CA THR A 66 4.39 -13.42 8.49
C THR A 66 3.14 -13.78 9.29
N ARG A 67 2.43 -12.79 9.86
CA ARG A 67 1.25 -13.04 10.70
C ARG A 67 -0.04 -13.22 9.90
N GLN A 68 -0.15 -12.56 8.75
CA GLN A 68 -1.40 -12.52 7.98
C GLN A 68 -1.42 -13.49 6.80
N THR A 69 -0.30 -14.16 6.49
CA THR A 69 -0.22 -15.13 5.41
C THR A 69 0.35 -16.47 5.89
N ARG A 70 0.28 -17.47 5.02
CA ARG A 70 0.96 -18.77 5.21
C ARG A 70 2.30 -18.83 4.47
N LEU A 71 2.80 -17.69 4.00
CA LEU A 71 4.07 -17.62 3.28
C LEU A 71 5.24 -17.80 4.24
N SER A 72 6.23 -18.58 3.80
CA SER A 72 7.51 -18.68 4.50
C SER A 72 8.43 -17.56 4.05
N LEU A 73 8.93 -16.76 5.00
CA LEU A 73 9.92 -15.72 4.71
C LEU A 73 11.27 -16.40 4.40
N VAL A 74 11.85 -16.04 3.24
CA VAL A 74 13.17 -16.52 2.81
C VAL A 74 14.07 -15.34 2.44
N ASN A 75 15.39 -15.52 2.63
CA ASN A 75 16.35 -14.43 2.41
C ASN A 75 16.51 -14.06 0.92
N SER A 76 16.28 -15.01 0.02
CA SER A 76 16.37 -14.79 -1.43
C SER A 76 15.64 -15.88 -2.20
N GLY A 77 15.24 -15.57 -3.45
CA GLY A 77 14.64 -16.55 -4.36
C GLY A 77 13.24 -16.98 -3.98
N GLY A 78 12.49 -16.17 -3.24
CA GLY A 78 11.09 -16.44 -2.94
C GLY A 78 10.23 -16.43 -4.19
N ASP A 79 9.07 -17.12 -4.13
CA ASP A 79 8.06 -17.07 -5.20
C ASP A 79 7.53 -15.64 -5.39
N LEU A 80 7.42 -14.91 -4.29
CA LEU A 80 7.12 -13.49 -4.24
C LEU A 80 8.36 -12.70 -3.80
N THR A 81 8.54 -11.51 -4.35
CA THR A 81 9.60 -10.59 -3.93
C THR A 81 9.01 -9.21 -3.66
N LEU A 82 9.34 -8.66 -2.51
CA LEU A 82 8.98 -7.32 -2.10
C LEU A 82 10.26 -6.53 -1.83
N GLU A 83 10.45 -5.44 -2.54
CA GLU A 83 11.61 -4.56 -2.43
C GLU A 83 11.21 -3.11 -2.59
N GLY A 84 12.05 -2.19 -2.15
CA GLY A 84 11.77 -0.76 -2.30
C GLY A 84 12.68 0.12 -1.47
N GLU A 85 12.25 1.34 -1.28
CA GLU A 85 13.01 2.37 -0.56
C GLU A 85 12.08 3.40 0.11
N ILE A 86 12.51 3.96 1.22
CA ILE A 86 11.84 5.07 1.90
C ILE A 86 12.31 6.36 1.22
N THR A 87 11.45 6.97 0.40
CA THR A 87 11.78 8.12 -0.45
C THR A 87 11.43 9.47 0.18
N GLY A 88 10.57 9.49 1.20
CA GLY A 88 10.14 10.72 1.85
C GLY A 88 10.02 10.59 3.36
N TYR A 89 10.50 11.63 4.05
CA TYR A 89 10.31 11.90 5.48
C TYR A 89 10.20 13.40 5.62
N ASN A 90 8.97 13.92 5.66
CA ASN A 90 8.70 15.34 5.52
C ASN A 90 7.81 15.87 6.64
N LEU A 91 8.15 17.07 7.12
CA LEU A 91 7.34 17.84 8.07
C LEU A 91 6.67 18.98 7.33
N THR A 92 5.35 19.11 7.50
CA THR A 92 4.58 20.18 6.87
C THR A 92 3.67 20.83 7.91
N PRO A 93 3.84 22.15 8.20
CA PRO A 93 2.87 22.86 9.03
C PRO A 93 1.47 22.80 8.42
N GLN A 94 0.47 22.52 9.25
CA GLN A 94 -0.92 22.53 8.82
C GLN A 94 -1.55 23.89 9.13
N ALA A 95 -2.30 24.43 8.18
CA ALA A 95 -3.01 25.69 8.38
C ALA A 95 -4.05 25.54 9.50
N VAL A 96 -4.13 26.57 10.35
CA VAL A 96 -5.18 26.66 11.37
C VAL A 96 -6.49 27.01 10.64
N THR A 97 -7.50 26.15 10.73
CA THR A 97 -8.87 26.50 10.32
C THR A 97 -9.55 27.27 11.44
N GLU A 98 -10.58 28.09 11.12
CA GLU A 98 -11.26 28.95 12.09
C GLU A 98 -11.74 28.22 13.35
N ASP A 99 -11.99 26.89 13.26
CA ASP A 99 -12.42 26.03 14.36
C ASP A 99 -11.28 25.29 15.07
N ALA A 100 -10.03 25.43 14.66
CA ALA A 100 -8.90 24.72 15.25
C ALA A 100 -8.15 25.60 16.26
N TYR A 101 -8.28 25.29 17.54
CA TYR A 101 -7.66 26.01 18.65
C TYR A 101 -6.13 25.82 18.75
N ALA A 102 -5.54 24.91 17.97
CA ALA A 102 -4.09 24.66 18.02
C ALA A 102 -3.53 24.39 16.62
N SER A 103 -2.36 24.97 16.33
CA SER A 103 -1.60 24.64 15.12
C SER A 103 -1.04 23.22 15.20
N GLN A 104 -1.06 22.53 14.07
CA GLN A 104 -0.53 21.16 13.97
C GLN A 104 0.60 21.08 12.94
N THR A 105 1.46 20.11 13.11
CA THR A 105 2.50 19.75 12.15
C THR A 105 2.25 18.32 11.70
N ARG A 106 2.35 18.11 10.40
CA ARG A 106 2.18 16.79 9.77
C ARG A 106 3.53 16.17 9.49
N LEU A 107 3.74 14.96 10.01
CA LEU A 107 4.83 14.10 9.59
C LEU A 107 4.30 13.14 8.51
N THR A 108 4.90 13.17 7.32
CA THR A 108 4.58 12.27 6.20
C THR A 108 5.77 11.40 5.87
N VAL A 109 5.54 10.09 5.77
CA VAL A 109 6.51 9.12 5.25
C VAL A 109 6.02 8.59 3.91
N THR A 110 6.93 8.48 2.96
CA THR A 110 6.65 7.99 1.60
C THR A 110 7.60 6.85 1.27
N VAL A 111 7.05 5.77 0.73
CA VAL A 111 7.78 4.53 0.39
C VAL A 111 7.45 4.15 -1.04
N ARG A 112 8.48 3.93 -1.86
CA ARG A 112 8.32 3.29 -3.17
C ARG A 112 8.48 1.78 -3.00
N VAL A 113 7.56 1.03 -3.57
CA VAL A 113 7.47 -0.42 -3.43
C VAL A 113 7.42 -1.05 -4.81
N ARG A 114 8.23 -2.08 -5.00
CA ARG A 114 8.16 -3.00 -6.12
C ARG A 114 7.83 -4.40 -5.59
N TYR A 115 6.75 -4.95 -6.07
CA TYR A 115 6.31 -6.31 -5.79
C TYR A 115 6.35 -7.12 -7.09
N VAL A 116 6.91 -8.32 -7.01
CA VAL A 116 7.05 -9.25 -8.15
C VAL A 116 6.51 -10.60 -7.76
N ASP A 117 5.60 -11.12 -8.56
CA ASP A 117 5.06 -12.47 -8.44
C ASP A 117 5.63 -13.35 -9.57
N SER A 118 6.58 -14.23 -9.23
CA SER A 118 7.24 -15.10 -10.21
C SER A 118 6.31 -16.12 -10.87
N LYS A 119 5.13 -16.37 -10.28
CA LYS A 119 4.13 -17.31 -10.81
C LYS A 119 3.09 -16.62 -11.66
N ASN A 120 2.77 -15.36 -11.35
CA ASN A 120 1.79 -14.58 -12.08
C ASN A 120 2.23 -13.11 -12.24
N PRO A 121 3.01 -12.79 -13.29
CA PRO A 121 3.48 -11.42 -13.52
C PRO A 121 2.37 -10.36 -13.70
N ALA A 122 1.11 -10.78 -13.90
CA ALA A 122 -0.01 -9.84 -13.93
C ALA A 122 -0.30 -9.19 -12.55
N ASN A 123 0.25 -9.75 -11.48
CA ASN A 123 0.17 -9.24 -10.12
C ASN A 123 1.31 -8.27 -9.78
N ASP A 124 2.30 -8.12 -10.64
CA ASP A 124 3.44 -7.23 -10.40
C ASP A 124 2.98 -5.80 -10.17
N LEU A 125 3.64 -5.12 -9.22
CA LEU A 125 3.29 -3.76 -8.82
C LEU A 125 4.57 -2.94 -8.60
N ASP A 126 4.60 -1.73 -9.16
CA ASP A 126 5.60 -0.69 -8.82
C ASP A 126 4.80 0.57 -8.46
N ARG A 127 4.75 0.89 -7.17
CA ARG A 127 3.87 1.94 -6.66
C ARG A 127 4.47 2.66 -5.46
N THR A 128 4.08 3.93 -5.30
CA THR A 128 4.41 4.74 -4.13
C THR A 128 3.23 4.77 -3.16
N PHE A 129 3.54 4.55 -1.88
CA PHE A 129 2.60 4.66 -0.76
C PHE A 129 3.04 5.77 0.17
N SER A 130 2.08 6.45 0.78
CA SER A 130 2.34 7.49 1.77
C SER A 130 1.34 7.38 2.91
N ALA A 131 1.84 7.58 4.14
CA ALA A 131 1.01 7.72 5.32
C ALA A 131 1.52 8.88 6.17
N TYR A 132 0.67 9.42 7.03
CA TYR A 132 1.02 10.58 7.84
C TYR A 132 0.38 10.53 9.22
N ARG A 133 0.95 11.31 10.14
CA ARG A 133 0.35 11.64 11.44
C ARG A 133 0.53 13.12 11.72
N ASP A 134 -0.48 13.69 12.34
CA ASP A 134 -0.45 15.08 12.80
C ASP A 134 -0.13 15.10 14.30
N PHE A 135 0.66 16.08 14.72
CA PHE A 135 1.01 16.32 16.12
C PHE A 135 0.99 17.81 16.44
N PRO A 136 0.78 18.20 17.72
CA PRO A 136 0.75 19.61 18.12
C PRO A 136 2.06 20.30 17.76
N SER A 137 2.00 21.45 17.08
CA SER A 137 3.21 22.24 16.73
C SER A 137 3.94 22.80 17.96
N SER A 138 3.34 22.74 19.15
CA SER A 138 3.96 23.07 20.43
C SER A 138 4.85 21.95 20.97
N SER A 139 4.71 20.72 20.46
CA SER A 139 5.55 19.57 20.85
C SER A 139 6.84 19.53 20.05
N MET A 140 7.92 19.11 20.67
CA MET A 140 9.15 18.83 19.93
C MET A 140 8.99 17.51 19.18
N LEU A 141 9.43 17.47 17.93
CA LEU A 141 9.38 16.24 17.12
C LEU A 141 10.09 15.07 17.83
N THR A 142 11.23 15.34 18.46
CA THR A 142 12.02 14.33 19.19
C THR A 142 11.25 13.60 20.28
N ASP A 143 10.24 14.25 20.86
CA ASP A 143 9.48 13.68 21.97
C ASP A 143 8.35 12.73 21.50
N VAL A 144 7.89 12.91 20.27
CA VAL A 144 6.75 12.17 19.70
C VAL A 144 7.13 11.29 18.50
N GLN A 145 8.35 11.43 18.01
CA GLN A 145 8.82 10.86 16.74
C GLN A 145 8.70 9.35 16.70
N ASP A 146 9.11 8.64 17.76
CA ASP A 146 9.09 7.18 17.81
C ASP A 146 7.67 6.62 17.75
N GLU A 147 6.74 7.27 18.42
CA GLU A 147 5.32 6.89 18.37
C GLU A 147 4.74 7.14 16.99
N LEU A 148 5.02 8.33 16.40
CA LEU A 148 4.52 8.68 15.07
C LEU A 148 5.03 7.71 14.00
N ILE A 149 6.33 7.36 14.00
CA ILE A 149 6.88 6.42 13.01
C ILE A 149 6.33 5.01 13.20
N THR A 150 6.03 4.60 14.42
CA THR A 150 5.39 3.30 14.69
C THR A 150 4.00 3.24 14.05
N GLN A 151 3.18 4.26 14.30
CA GLN A 151 1.83 4.33 13.73
C GLN A 151 1.84 4.48 12.21
N ILE A 152 2.76 5.28 11.65
CA ILE A 152 2.90 5.46 10.21
C ILE A 152 3.39 4.17 9.55
N SER A 153 4.36 3.48 10.17
CA SER A 153 4.89 2.20 9.65
C SER A 153 3.81 1.13 9.61
N GLN A 154 2.95 1.06 10.63
CA GLN A 154 1.81 0.14 10.64
C GLN A 154 0.84 0.42 9.49
N GLU A 155 0.45 1.68 9.30
CA GLU A 155 -0.45 2.06 8.20
C GLU A 155 0.17 1.78 6.82
N LEU A 156 1.46 2.10 6.63
CA LEU A 156 2.16 1.78 5.39
C LEU A 156 2.24 0.28 5.12
N ALA A 157 2.55 -0.52 6.15
CA ALA A 157 2.58 -1.98 6.03
C ALA A 157 1.21 -2.54 5.64
N ASP A 158 0.13 -2.04 6.23
CA ASP A 158 -1.24 -2.45 5.91
C ASP A 158 -1.64 -2.04 4.47
N LEU A 159 -1.28 -0.83 4.04
CA LEU A 159 -1.53 -0.36 2.67
C LEU A 159 -0.78 -1.20 1.63
N ILE A 160 0.49 -1.52 1.89
CA ILE A 160 1.32 -2.34 0.99
C ILE A 160 0.80 -3.78 0.96
N PHE A 161 0.52 -4.36 2.12
CA PHE A 161 -0.05 -5.70 2.26
C PHE A 161 -1.35 -5.83 1.47
N ASN A 162 -2.29 -4.91 1.67
CA ASN A 162 -3.57 -4.90 0.96
C ASN A 162 -3.42 -4.72 -0.55
N ALA A 163 -2.44 -3.94 -1.00
CA ALA A 163 -2.20 -3.72 -2.43
C ALA A 163 -1.51 -4.90 -3.13
N THR A 164 -0.87 -5.79 -2.39
CA THR A 164 -0.08 -6.91 -2.93
C THR A 164 -0.76 -8.27 -2.72
N VAL A 165 -1.05 -8.64 -1.48
CA VAL A 165 -1.53 -9.98 -1.12
C VAL A 165 -2.84 -9.99 -0.34
N GLY A 166 -3.27 -8.85 0.20
CA GLY A 166 -4.40 -8.71 1.13
C GLY A 166 -5.77 -8.67 0.47
N ASN A 167 -5.95 -9.26 -0.69
CA ASN A 167 -7.22 -9.20 -1.38
C ASN A 167 -8.24 -10.20 -0.82
N TRP A 168 -9.24 -9.62 -0.23
CA TRP A 168 -10.47 -10.25 0.28
C TRP A 168 -11.59 -10.08 -0.73
#